data_728adf184e3b23a5f399f4ada4a97f60
#
_entry.id   728adf184e3b23a5f399f4ada4a97f60
#
_cell.length_a   1.000
_cell.length_b   1.000
_cell.length_c   1.000
_cell.angle_alpha   90.00
_cell.angle_beta   90.00
_cell.angle_gamma   90.00
#
_symmetry.space_group_name_H-M   'P 1'
#
loop_
_entity.id
_entity.type
_entity.pdbx_description
1 polymer ?
#
loop_
_entity_poly.entity_id
_entity_poly.type
_entity_poly.pdbx_seq_one_letter_code
_entity_poly.pdbx_strand_id
1 'polypeptide(L)'
;MHKTLSLCLPLLFCSQLALADWVDDSVKAAEAHTIKLRQHIHQHPELGNMEFKTSELVQKELKSYGIEVRKGYAKTGVIGVLKGSKPGPVMALRADMDALPIQETTAVPFASKQKGIYQGKETYVMHACGHDAHTAMLLGAAKVLATNKDKIAGTVVFVFQPAEEGGADIDNFSQGDQIGSRKMLADGALKNPQPEVIFGMHVMAGMPSGNIFYKDGAILNSADHLRIQVDGHQVHGSMPWAGRDPIYASAQMINNLQSLVSRKADLTKGMGVVSIGSIQGGTTGNVIPNQVNMVGTIRSNSEDVRQGILKDLPEMLEHNAAANDVKVKVEIAPYAPVTTNDKTLTELMRPTLAKVNGENKLHLLDNNASASEDFAYYGKLMPSLFVFVGATPADQDPAKAAPNHNPNFIVDDATLKTGVESHVRFILDYPKVANQVQMSWKQNNKS
;
A
#
# COMPACT_ATOMS: atom_id res chain seq x y z
N MET A 1 -69.03 46.03 -17.11
CA MET A 1 -69.05 44.58 -16.80
C MET A 1 -67.85 43.95 -17.49
N HIS A 2 -66.74 43.85 -16.76
CA HIS A 2 -65.54 43.12 -17.27
C HIS A 2 -65.40 41.83 -16.49
N LYS A 3 -65.52 40.69 -17.19
CA LYS A 3 -65.28 39.35 -16.63
C LYS A 3 -63.80 39.02 -16.81
N THR A 4 -63.07 38.95 -15.73
CA THR A 4 -61.72 38.41 -15.66
C THR A 4 -61.79 36.89 -15.62
N LEU A 5 -61.22 36.26 -16.64
CA LEU A 5 -61.05 34.80 -16.71
C LEU A 5 -59.72 34.45 -16.01
N SER A 6 -59.80 33.79 -14.83
CA SER A 6 -58.60 33.23 -14.18
C SER A 6 -58.30 31.88 -14.79
N LEU A 7 -57.16 31.79 -15.48
CA LEU A 7 -56.57 30.54 -15.94
C LEU A 7 -55.79 29.88 -14.81
N CYS A 8 -56.31 28.81 -14.22
CA CYS A 8 -55.55 27.94 -13.34
C CYS A 8 -54.68 27.00 -14.18
N LEU A 9 -53.36 27.19 -14.19
CA LEU A 9 -52.38 26.26 -14.70
C LEU A 9 -52.15 25.16 -13.66
N PRO A 10 -52.30 23.87 -13.96
CA PRO A 10 -51.88 22.82 -13.05
C PRO A 10 -50.35 22.71 -13.02
N LEU A 11 -49.75 22.95 -11.85
CA LEU A 11 -48.37 22.59 -11.56
C LEU A 11 -48.26 21.04 -11.59
N LEU A 12 -47.73 20.52 -12.68
CA LEU A 12 -47.22 19.13 -12.73
C LEU A 12 -45.99 19.06 -11.81
N PHE A 13 -46.18 18.56 -10.60
CA PHE A 13 -45.07 18.05 -9.78
C PHE A 13 -44.57 16.77 -10.47
N CYS A 14 -43.53 16.89 -11.32
CA CYS A 14 -42.69 15.77 -11.67
C CYS A 14 -41.92 15.34 -10.39
N SER A 15 -42.47 14.39 -9.65
CA SER A 15 -41.69 13.63 -8.69
C SER A 15 -40.62 12.88 -9.47
N GLN A 16 -39.37 13.40 -9.44
CA GLN A 16 -38.20 12.62 -9.79
C GLN A 16 -38.15 11.49 -8.74
N LEU A 17 -38.74 10.34 -9.09
CA LEU A 17 -38.38 9.08 -8.47
C LEU A 17 -36.86 8.94 -8.65
N ALA A 18 -36.09 9.19 -7.59
CA ALA A 18 -34.70 8.81 -7.54
C ALA A 18 -34.66 7.30 -7.86
N LEU A 19 -34.23 6.94 -9.05
CA LEU A 19 -33.93 5.55 -9.40
C LEU A 19 -32.93 5.09 -8.35
N ALA A 20 -33.35 4.17 -7.49
CA ALA A 20 -32.48 3.58 -6.48
C ALA A 20 -31.19 3.14 -7.18
N ASP A 21 -30.03 3.61 -6.65
CA ASP A 21 -28.74 3.25 -7.21
C ASP A 21 -28.51 1.76 -6.89
N TRP A 22 -28.65 0.91 -7.90
CA TRP A 22 -28.49 -0.54 -7.75
C TRP A 22 -27.14 -0.92 -7.11
N VAL A 23 -26.13 -0.07 -7.22
CA VAL A 23 -24.81 -0.27 -6.59
C VAL A 23 -24.96 -0.20 -5.08
N ASP A 24 -25.61 0.84 -4.56
CA ASP A 24 -25.83 1.01 -3.12
C ASP A 24 -26.64 -0.15 -2.53
N ASP A 25 -27.71 -0.58 -3.21
CA ASP A 25 -28.53 -1.72 -2.79
C ASP A 25 -27.73 -3.03 -2.76
N SER A 26 -26.92 -3.28 -3.80
CA SER A 26 -26.10 -4.50 -3.90
C SER A 26 -24.96 -4.51 -2.87
N VAL A 27 -24.32 -3.36 -2.62
CA VAL A 27 -23.27 -3.20 -1.61
C VAL A 27 -23.87 -3.43 -0.22
N LYS A 28 -25.01 -2.83 0.07
CA LYS A 28 -25.74 -3.05 1.33
C LYS A 28 -26.13 -4.53 1.53
N ALA A 29 -26.56 -5.21 0.48
CA ALA A 29 -26.87 -6.65 0.56
C ALA A 29 -25.62 -7.52 0.84
N ALA A 30 -24.43 -7.07 0.44
CA ALA A 30 -23.16 -7.76 0.69
C ALA A 30 -22.55 -7.44 2.07
N GLU A 31 -22.95 -6.34 2.73
CA GLU A 31 -22.29 -5.74 3.90
C GLU A 31 -22.11 -6.74 5.05
N ALA A 32 -23.17 -7.40 5.51
CA ALA A 32 -23.11 -8.34 6.63
C ALA A 32 -22.16 -9.52 6.37
N HIS A 33 -22.05 -9.97 5.11
CA HIS A 33 -21.11 -11.01 4.73
C HIS A 33 -19.67 -10.48 4.72
N THR A 34 -19.45 -9.28 4.21
CA THR A 34 -18.15 -8.61 4.19
C THR A 34 -17.60 -8.38 5.60
N ILE A 35 -18.45 -7.93 6.53
CA ILE A 35 -18.10 -7.78 7.96
C ILE A 35 -17.67 -9.13 8.56
N LYS A 36 -18.43 -10.20 8.33
CA LYS A 36 -18.06 -11.54 8.81
C LYS A 36 -16.75 -12.03 8.26
N LEU A 37 -16.46 -11.80 6.98
CA LEU A 37 -15.19 -12.14 6.37
C LEU A 37 -14.03 -11.38 7.03
N ARG A 38 -14.18 -10.06 7.18
CA ARG A 38 -13.18 -9.22 7.84
C ARG A 38 -12.88 -9.70 9.26
N GLN A 39 -13.91 -9.91 10.09
CA GLN A 39 -13.77 -10.37 11.47
C GLN A 39 -13.14 -11.76 11.55
N HIS A 40 -13.46 -12.65 10.61
CA HIS A 40 -12.85 -13.98 10.52
C HIS A 40 -11.36 -13.89 10.17
N ILE A 41 -10.98 -13.08 9.18
CA ILE A 41 -9.58 -12.88 8.78
C ILE A 41 -8.81 -12.24 9.93
N HIS A 42 -9.37 -11.22 10.58
CA HIS A 42 -8.77 -10.56 11.75
C HIS A 42 -8.47 -11.51 12.91
N GLN A 43 -9.40 -12.44 13.18
CA GLN A 43 -9.25 -13.43 14.25
C GLN A 43 -8.21 -14.51 13.93
N HIS A 44 -7.90 -14.71 12.64
CA HIS A 44 -7.00 -15.75 12.15
C HIS A 44 -5.89 -15.18 11.26
N PRO A 45 -5.14 -14.18 11.73
CA PRO A 45 -4.13 -13.50 10.93
C PRO A 45 -2.94 -14.41 10.64
N GLU A 46 -2.36 -14.24 9.47
CA GLU A 46 -1.18 -14.96 9.02
C GLU A 46 -0.10 -13.97 8.56
N LEU A 47 1.15 -14.23 8.91
CA LEU A 47 2.30 -13.40 8.53
C LEU A 47 2.57 -13.48 7.01
N GLY A 48 3.26 -12.49 6.47
CA GLY A 48 3.65 -12.46 5.07
C GLY A 48 4.38 -13.73 4.61
N ASN A 49 4.06 -14.24 3.43
CA ASN A 49 4.44 -15.52 2.87
C ASN A 49 3.85 -16.76 3.59
N MET A 50 3.02 -16.58 4.61
CA MET A 50 2.39 -17.66 5.38
C MET A 50 0.86 -17.61 5.35
N GLU A 51 0.26 -16.79 4.48
CA GLU A 51 -1.18 -16.53 4.37
C GLU A 51 -1.96 -17.69 3.71
N PHE A 52 -1.64 -18.94 4.06
CA PHE A 52 -2.21 -20.12 3.41
C PHE A 52 -3.72 -20.26 3.61
N LYS A 53 -4.21 -20.06 4.85
CA LYS A 53 -5.64 -20.15 5.18
C LYS A 53 -6.41 -18.97 4.62
N THR A 54 -5.84 -17.78 4.68
CA THR A 54 -6.40 -16.57 4.06
C THR A 54 -6.51 -16.76 2.55
N SER A 55 -5.47 -17.27 1.90
CA SER A 55 -5.48 -17.64 0.49
C SER A 55 -6.56 -18.67 0.14
N GLU A 56 -6.72 -19.72 0.96
CA GLU A 56 -7.76 -20.73 0.79
C GLU A 56 -9.18 -20.13 0.94
N LEU A 57 -9.39 -19.25 1.93
CA LEU A 57 -10.64 -18.53 2.12
C LEU A 57 -10.98 -17.69 0.88
N VAL A 58 -10.02 -16.89 0.41
CA VAL A 58 -10.18 -16.06 -0.80
C VAL A 58 -10.55 -16.92 -2.01
N GLN A 59 -9.85 -18.02 -2.25
CA GLN A 59 -10.15 -18.95 -3.34
C GLN A 59 -11.56 -19.54 -3.24
N LYS A 60 -11.99 -19.91 -2.04
CA LYS A 60 -13.33 -20.47 -1.77
C LYS A 60 -14.42 -19.45 -2.06
N GLU A 61 -14.27 -18.22 -1.57
CA GLU A 61 -15.23 -17.14 -1.78
C GLU A 61 -15.36 -16.80 -3.27
N LEU A 62 -14.23 -16.56 -3.97
CA LEU A 62 -14.24 -16.26 -5.40
C LEU A 62 -14.88 -17.36 -6.23
N LYS A 63 -14.59 -18.65 -5.95
CA LYS A 63 -15.23 -19.78 -6.62
C LYS A 63 -16.73 -19.84 -6.38
N SER A 64 -17.18 -19.53 -5.15
CA SER A 64 -18.61 -19.49 -4.81
C SER A 64 -19.38 -18.42 -5.57
N TYR A 65 -18.69 -17.36 -5.99
CA TYR A 65 -19.25 -16.28 -6.84
C TYR A 65 -19.18 -16.60 -8.34
N GLY A 66 -18.64 -17.76 -8.72
CA GLY A 66 -18.47 -18.14 -10.13
C GLY A 66 -17.31 -17.41 -10.84
N ILE A 67 -16.34 -16.90 -10.09
CA ILE A 67 -15.14 -16.24 -10.61
C ILE A 67 -14.06 -17.28 -10.89
N GLU A 68 -13.38 -17.18 -12.03
CA GLU A 68 -12.21 -18.01 -12.35
C GLU A 68 -11.08 -17.69 -11.38
N VAL A 69 -10.49 -18.73 -10.75
CA VAL A 69 -9.47 -18.57 -9.71
C VAL A 69 -8.14 -19.18 -10.17
N ARG A 70 -7.08 -18.41 -10.06
CA ARG A 70 -5.68 -18.83 -10.25
C ARG A 70 -4.91 -18.55 -8.97
N LYS A 71 -3.97 -19.43 -8.62
CA LYS A 71 -3.25 -19.39 -7.33
C LYS A 71 -1.77 -19.72 -7.50
N GLY A 72 -1.02 -19.52 -6.41
CA GLY A 72 0.40 -19.90 -6.32
C GLY A 72 1.35 -18.82 -6.83
N TYR A 73 0.85 -17.60 -7.06
CA TYR A 73 1.68 -16.44 -7.30
C TYR A 73 2.26 -15.93 -5.96
N ALA A 74 3.54 -15.61 -5.94
CA ALA A 74 4.20 -15.19 -4.70
C ALA A 74 3.84 -16.12 -3.52
N LYS A 75 3.81 -17.45 -3.75
CA LYS A 75 3.51 -18.51 -2.78
C LYS A 75 2.01 -18.61 -2.41
N THR A 76 1.40 -17.56 -1.87
CA THR A 76 0.02 -17.58 -1.35
C THR A 76 -0.94 -16.66 -2.11
N GLY A 77 -0.44 -15.88 -3.06
CA GLY A 77 -1.24 -14.95 -3.85
C GLY A 77 -2.29 -15.60 -4.73
N VAL A 78 -3.43 -14.91 -4.88
CA VAL A 78 -4.60 -15.37 -5.62
C VAL A 78 -5.02 -14.33 -6.64
N ILE A 79 -5.33 -14.80 -7.85
CA ILE A 79 -5.93 -13.99 -8.91
C ILE A 79 -7.32 -14.51 -9.21
N GLY A 80 -8.31 -13.60 -9.15
CA GLY A 80 -9.66 -13.83 -9.64
C GLY A 80 -9.86 -13.17 -11.01
N VAL A 81 -10.53 -13.84 -11.95
CA VAL A 81 -10.85 -13.26 -13.26
C VAL A 81 -12.34 -13.34 -13.51
N LEU A 82 -12.99 -12.20 -13.66
CA LEU A 82 -14.42 -12.07 -13.97
C LEU A 82 -14.60 -11.38 -15.33
N LYS A 83 -15.12 -12.11 -16.30
CA LYS A 83 -15.53 -11.52 -17.59
C LYS A 83 -16.92 -10.89 -17.45
N GLY A 84 -17.02 -9.61 -17.76
CA GLY A 84 -18.28 -8.90 -17.93
C GLY A 84 -19.00 -9.34 -19.20
N SER A 85 -20.26 -8.93 -19.32
CA SER A 85 -21.11 -9.29 -20.46
C SER A 85 -20.96 -8.36 -21.66
N LYS A 86 -20.23 -7.26 -21.53
CA LYS A 86 -20.00 -6.27 -22.59
C LYS A 86 -18.50 -6.16 -22.92
N PRO A 87 -18.14 -5.90 -24.17
CA PRO A 87 -16.75 -5.60 -24.54
C PRO A 87 -16.23 -4.40 -23.73
N GLY A 88 -14.95 -4.41 -23.40
CA GLY A 88 -14.32 -3.30 -22.68
C GLY A 88 -12.90 -3.63 -22.21
N PRO A 89 -12.31 -2.74 -21.40
CA PRO A 89 -10.95 -2.86 -20.92
C PRO A 89 -10.74 -4.01 -19.93
N VAL A 90 -9.49 -4.37 -19.69
CA VAL A 90 -9.10 -5.23 -18.58
C VAL A 90 -8.67 -4.33 -17.42
N MET A 91 -9.32 -4.47 -16.28
CA MET A 91 -9.15 -3.62 -15.11
C MET A 91 -8.76 -4.46 -13.90
N ALA A 92 -7.78 -4.02 -13.11
CA ALA A 92 -7.37 -4.71 -11.90
C ALA A 92 -7.82 -3.97 -10.63
N LEU A 93 -8.18 -4.75 -9.61
CA LEU A 93 -8.42 -4.32 -8.24
C LEU A 93 -7.48 -5.09 -7.32
N ARG A 94 -6.82 -4.43 -6.37
CA ARG A 94 -5.84 -5.06 -5.47
C ARG A 94 -6.22 -4.92 -4.00
N ALA A 95 -6.00 -6.00 -3.26
CA ALA A 95 -5.92 -6.01 -1.80
C ALA A 95 -4.72 -6.86 -1.36
N ASP A 96 -4.07 -6.45 -0.29
CA ASP A 96 -3.09 -7.22 0.44
C ASP A 96 -3.74 -8.16 1.46
N MET A 97 -3.00 -9.19 1.95
CA MET A 97 -3.57 -10.24 2.80
C MET A 97 -2.79 -10.49 4.09
N ASP A 98 -1.57 -10.01 4.20
CA ASP A 98 -0.65 -10.35 5.27
C ASP A 98 -0.90 -9.58 6.57
N ALA A 99 -0.45 -10.15 7.69
CA ALA A 99 -0.51 -9.59 9.02
C ALA A 99 0.90 -9.38 9.60
N LEU A 100 0.96 -8.67 10.72
CA LEU A 100 2.19 -8.22 11.37
C LEU A 100 2.53 -9.04 12.63
N PRO A 101 3.85 -9.14 12.99
CA PRO A 101 4.30 -9.82 14.20
C PRO A 101 4.05 -8.96 15.46
N ILE A 102 2.79 -8.66 15.75
CA ILE A 102 2.33 -7.78 16.82
C ILE A 102 1.36 -8.52 17.73
N GLN A 103 1.48 -8.30 19.05
CA GLN A 103 0.50 -8.79 20.02
C GLN A 103 -0.66 -7.81 20.12
N GLU A 104 -1.85 -8.26 19.76
CA GLU A 104 -3.07 -7.46 19.85
C GLU A 104 -3.47 -7.21 21.32
N THR A 105 -3.86 -5.95 21.60
CA THR A 105 -4.35 -5.52 22.93
C THR A 105 -5.73 -4.84 22.84
N THR A 106 -6.42 -4.98 21.72
CA THR A 106 -7.79 -4.47 21.56
C THR A 106 -8.78 -5.28 22.38
N ALA A 107 -9.97 -4.71 22.61
CA ALA A 107 -11.08 -5.37 23.30
C ALA A 107 -12.16 -5.90 22.34
N VAL A 108 -11.89 -5.99 21.02
CA VAL A 108 -12.88 -6.48 20.07
C VAL A 108 -13.16 -7.98 20.28
N PRO A 109 -14.41 -8.45 20.07
CA PRO A 109 -14.77 -9.86 20.32
C PRO A 109 -14.00 -10.87 19.46
N PHE A 110 -13.48 -10.43 18.33
CA PHE A 110 -12.72 -11.21 17.37
C PHE A 110 -11.20 -10.91 17.40
N ALA A 111 -10.70 -10.35 18.50
CA ALA A 111 -9.27 -10.08 18.69
C ALA A 111 -8.42 -11.33 18.45
N SER A 112 -7.29 -11.16 17.80
CA SER A 112 -6.34 -12.24 17.52
C SER A 112 -5.64 -12.75 18.77
N LYS A 113 -5.54 -14.08 18.87
CA LYS A 113 -4.69 -14.78 19.83
C LYS A 113 -3.70 -15.70 19.11
N GLN A 114 -3.58 -15.52 17.79
CA GLN A 114 -2.74 -16.35 16.97
C GLN A 114 -1.26 -16.06 17.22
N LYS A 115 -0.47 -17.11 17.02
CA LYS A 115 0.99 -17.03 17.04
C LYS A 115 1.54 -17.59 15.73
N GLY A 116 2.70 -17.10 15.33
CA GLY A 116 3.44 -17.53 14.16
C GLY A 116 4.94 -17.48 14.39
N ILE A 117 5.69 -17.92 13.39
CA ILE A 117 7.16 -17.83 13.39
C ILE A 117 7.56 -16.68 12.47
N TYR A 118 8.19 -15.66 13.02
CA TYR A 118 8.75 -14.54 12.28
C TYR A 118 10.27 -14.56 12.41
N GLN A 119 10.96 -14.78 11.30
CA GLN A 119 12.43 -14.87 11.24
C GLN A 119 13.02 -15.83 12.31
N GLY A 120 12.41 -17.03 12.41
CA GLY A 120 12.85 -18.10 13.32
C GLY A 120 12.44 -17.93 14.79
N LYS A 121 11.66 -16.88 15.13
CA LYS A 121 11.19 -16.64 16.51
C LYS A 121 9.67 -16.70 16.59
N GLU A 122 9.14 -17.34 17.64
CA GLU A 122 7.70 -17.31 17.91
C GLU A 122 7.28 -15.88 18.30
N THR A 123 6.18 -15.42 17.73
CA THR A 123 5.57 -14.11 18.00
C THR A 123 4.06 -14.20 17.93
N TYR A 124 3.35 -13.24 18.54
CA TYR A 124 1.93 -13.03 18.27
C TYR A 124 1.74 -12.40 16.88
N VAL A 125 0.54 -12.58 16.31
CA VAL A 125 0.21 -12.07 14.98
C VAL A 125 -1.10 -11.29 15.02
N MET A 126 -1.13 -10.12 14.38
CA MET A 126 -2.28 -9.22 14.34
C MET A 126 -2.39 -8.53 12.98
N HIS A 127 -3.61 -8.36 12.47
CA HIS A 127 -3.87 -7.41 11.38
C HIS A 127 -3.86 -5.97 11.90
N ALA A 128 -2.66 -5.45 12.20
CA ALA A 128 -2.48 -4.09 12.72
C ALA A 128 -2.33 -3.03 11.62
N CYS A 129 -2.41 -3.41 10.34
CA CYS A 129 -2.39 -2.50 9.20
C CYS A 129 -3.75 -2.38 8.48
N GLY A 130 -4.66 -3.35 8.69
CA GLY A 130 -6.00 -3.33 8.10
C GLY A 130 -6.16 -4.18 6.84
N HIS A 131 -5.20 -5.06 6.53
CA HIS A 131 -5.26 -5.93 5.35
C HIS A 131 -6.42 -6.95 5.42
N ASP A 132 -6.91 -7.27 6.63
CA ASP A 132 -8.17 -7.98 6.83
C ASP A 132 -9.37 -7.23 6.23
N ALA A 133 -9.42 -5.91 6.42
CA ALA A 133 -10.45 -5.05 5.83
C ALA A 133 -10.26 -4.94 4.30
N HIS A 134 -9.02 -4.76 3.81
CA HIS A 134 -8.75 -4.69 2.36
C HIS A 134 -9.18 -5.96 1.64
N THR A 135 -8.77 -7.13 2.14
CA THR A 135 -9.16 -8.44 1.61
C THR A 135 -10.69 -8.62 1.63
N ALA A 136 -11.35 -8.29 2.75
CA ALA A 136 -12.81 -8.40 2.86
C ALA A 136 -13.56 -7.45 1.93
N MET A 137 -13.10 -6.19 1.78
CA MET A 137 -13.68 -5.21 0.86
C MET A 137 -13.57 -5.68 -0.59
N LEU A 138 -12.43 -6.24 -0.99
CA LEU A 138 -12.26 -6.76 -2.34
C LEU A 138 -13.11 -8.01 -2.61
N LEU A 139 -13.27 -8.91 -1.63
CA LEU A 139 -14.21 -10.04 -1.71
C LEU A 139 -15.66 -9.58 -1.80
N GLY A 140 -16.04 -8.56 -1.02
CA GLY A 140 -17.35 -7.93 -1.10
C GLY A 140 -17.64 -7.34 -2.47
N ALA A 141 -16.67 -6.61 -3.04
CA ALA A 141 -16.76 -6.07 -4.39
C ALA A 141 -16.84 -7.18 -5.45
N ALA A 142 -16.05 -8.25 -5.29
CA ALA A 142 -16.10 -9.40 -6.19
C ALA A 142 -17.48 -10.05 -6.21
N LYS A 143 -18.13 -10.20 -5.05
CA LYS A 143 -19.49 -10.71 -4.94
C LYS A 143 -20.51 -9.82 -5.65
N VAL A 144 -20.47 -8.50 -5.40
CA VAL A 144 -21.37 -7.53 -6.03
C VAL A 144 -21.20 -7.53 -7.55
N LEU A 145 -19.94 -7.48 -8.03
CA LEU A 145 -19.64 -7.48 -9.47
C LEU A 145 -20.04 -8.80 -10.16
N ALA A 146 -19.80 -9.95 -9.52
CA ALA A 146 -20.16 -11.24 -10.07
C ALA A 146 -21.69 -11.41 -10.19
N THR A 147 -22.44 -10.94 -9.19
CA THR A 147 -23.93 -10.95 -9.21
C THR A 147 -24.49 -10.06 -10.32
N ASN A 148 -23.78 -8.98 -10.69
CA ASN A 148 -24.19 -7.97 -11.68
C ASN A 148 -23.28 -7.94 -12.92
N LYS A 149 -22.73 -9.09 -13.33
CA LYS A 149 -21.79 -9.17 -14.47
C LYS A 149 -22.36 -8.68 -15.80
N ASP A 150 -23.67 -8.66 -15.96
CA ASP A 150 -24.40 -8.12 -17.11
C ASP A 150 -24.20 -6.60 -17.27
N LYS A 151 -23.85 -5.89 -16.21
CA LYS A 151 -23.61 -4.45 -16.19
C LYS A 151 -22.13 -4.08 -16.45
N ILE A 152 -21.22 -5.06 -16.41
CA ILE A 152 -19.77 -4.83 -16.54
C ILE A 152 -19.36 -4.81 -18.00
N ALA A 153 -18.63 -3.75 -18.39
CA ALA A 153 -17.90 -3.67 -19.65
C ALA A 153 -16.42 -4.03 -19.41
N GLY A 154 -15.95 -5.09 -20.09
CA GLY A 154 -14.58 -5.56 -19.99
C GLY A 154 -14.39 -6.72 -19.03
N THR A 155 -13.17 -6.86 -18.52
CA THR A 155 -12.76 -7.95 -17.61
C THR A 155 -12.19 -7.37 -16.33
N VAL A 156 -12.56 -7.93 -15.18
CA VAL A 156 -12.05 -7.55 -13.87
C VAL A 156 -11.05 -8.60 -13.41
N VAL A 157 -9.86 -8.16 -13.00
CA VAL A 157 -8.80 -8.96 -12.38
C VAL A 157 -8.71 -8.58 -10.91
N PHE A 158 -9.07 -9.49 -10.04
CA PHE A 158 -8.95 -9.33 -8.59
C PHE A 158 -7.59 -9.85 -8.16
N VAL A 159 -6.78 -8.99 -7.55
CA VAL A 159 -5.40 -9.29 -7.11
C VAL A 159 -5.40 -9.34 -5.59
N PHE A 160 -5.31 -10.53 -5.03
CA PHE A 160 -5.11 -10.74 -3.61
C PHE A 160 -3.62 -11.04 -3.38
N GLN A 161 -2.93 -10.04 -2.87
CA GLN A 161 -1.48 -10.00 -2.79
C GLN A 161 -1.00 -10.40 -1.40
N PRO A 162 0.00 -11.31 -1.28
CA PRO A 162 0.65 -11.64 -0.02
C PRO A 162 1.82 -10.69 0.27
N ALA A 163 2.32 -10.74 1.51
CA ALA A 163 3.61 -10.23 1.94
C ALA A 163 3.90 -8.78 1.50
N GLU A 164 2.92 -7.87 1.67
CA GLU A 164 3.13 -6.44 1.47
C GLU A 164 4.13 -5.90 2.49
N GLU A 165 4.01 -6.30 3.75
CA GLU A 165 4.85 -5.89 4.89
C GLU A 165 6.19 -6.65 4.98
N GLY A 166 6.42 -7.58 4.06
CA GLY A 166 7.61 -8.45 4.06
C GLY A 166 7.31 -9.92 4.37
N GLY A 167 8.25 -10.80 4.07
CA GLY A 167 8.12 -12.23 4.33
C GLY A 167 8.55 -12.62 5.74
N ALA A 168 7.77 -13.45 6.42
CA ALA A 168 8.12 -13.97 7.73
C ALA A 168 9.32 -14.93 7.72
N ASP A 169 9.57 -15.55 6.58
CA ASP A 169 10.57 -16.58 6.34
C ASP A 169 11.83 -16.08 5.61
N ILE A 170 11.92 -14.78 5.34
CA ILE A 170 13.03 -14.20 4.58
C ILE A 170 13.48 -12.86 5.18
N ASP A 171 14.80 -12.64 5.26
CA ASP A 171 15.39 -11.39 5.73
C ASP A 171 15.15 -10.26 4.71
N ASN A 172 14.89 -9.04 5.20
CA ASN A 172 14.57 -7.87 4.40
C ASN A 172 15.62 -7.54 3.32
N PHE A 173 16.89 -7.86 3.53
CA PHE A 173 17.95 -7.66 2.55
C PHE A 173 18.06 -8.77 1.51
N SER A 174 17.43 -9.91 1.77
CA SER A 174 17.39 -11.06 0.86
C SER A 174 16.08 -11.16 0.06
N GLN A 175 15.10 -10.31 0.34
CA GLN A 175 13.75 -10.40 -0.25
C GLN A 175 13.78 -10.21 -1.77
N GLY A 176 14.45 -9.16 -2.26
CA GLY A 176 14.54 -8.86 -3.69
C GLY A 176 13.18 -9.01 -4.39
N ASP A 177 13.14 -9.77 -5.48
CA ASP A 177 11.90 -10.10 -6.22
C ASP A 177 11.21 -11.38 -5.71
N GLN A 178 11.37 -11.74 -4.44
CA GLN A 178 10.88 -12.99 -3.88
C GLN A 178 9.59 -12.87 -3.07
N ILE A 179 9.09 -11.63 -2.85
CA ILE A 179 7.89 -11.37 -2.06
C ILE A 179 6.99 -10.33 -2.70
N GLY A 180 5.77 -10.22 -2.19
CA GLY A 180 4.83 -9.14 -2.45
C GLY A 180 4.49 -8.97 -3.93
N SER A 181 4.24 -7.72 -4.31
CA SER A 181 3.88 -7.34 -5.67
C SER A 181 4.95 -7.71 -6.70
N ARG A 182 6.25 -7.57 -6.35
CA ARG A 182 7.35 -7.94 -7.26
C ARG A 182 7.33 -9.40 -7.62
N LYS A 183 7.16 -10.27 -6.63
CA LYS A 183 7.07 -11.72 -6.87
C LYS A 183 5.83 -12.09 -7.65
N MET A 184 4.67 -11.48 -7.35
CA MET A 184 3.47 -11.68 -8.15
C MET A 184 3.68 -11.30 -9.62
N LEU A 185 4.35 -10.17 -9.88
CA LEU A 185 4.68 -9.73 -11.24
C LEU A 185 5.68 -10.67 -11.92
N ALA A 186 6.72 -11.11 -11.21
CA ALA A 186 7.72 -12.06 -11.72
C ALA A 186 7.09 -13.42 -12.07
N ASP A 187 6.14 -13.88 -11.25
CA ASP A 187 5.38 -15.11 -11.49
C ASP A 187 4.33 -14.96 -12.62
N GLY A 188 4.15 -13.76 -13.14
CA GLY A 188 3.24 -13.49 -14.25
C GLY A 188 1.77 -13.39 -13.86
N ALA A 189 1.46 -13.01 -12.63
CA ALA A 189 0.09 -12.87 -12.11
C ALA A 189 -0.82 -11.99 -12.99
N LEU A 190 -0.26 -10.95 -13.62
CA LEU A 190 -0.98 -10.01 -14.48
C LEU A 190 -0.74 -10.20 -15.98
N LYS A 191 -0.22 -11.34 -16.42
CA LYS A 191 0.06 -11.57 -17.85
C LYS A 191 -1.16 -12.02 -18.66
N ASN A 192 -2.14 -12.65 -18.03
CA ASN A 192 -3.28 -13.20 -18.75
C ASN A 192 -4.55 -13.24 -17.87
N PRO A 193 -5.51 -12.30 -18.09
CA PRO A 193 -5.39 -11.16 -18.99
C PRO A 193 -4.51 -10.08 -18.39
N GLN A 194 -3.83 -9.31 -19.24
CA GLN A 194 -3.04 -8.17 -18.79
C GLN A 194 -3.95 -6.96 -18.56
N PRO A 195 -4.05 -6.42 -17.36
CA PRO A 195 -4.83 -5.22 -17.09
C PRO A 195 -4.14 -3.98 -17.67
N GLU A 196 -4.94 -2.99 -18.02
CA GLU A 196 -4.48 -1.69 -18.50
C GLU A 196 -4.58 -0.58 -17.44
N VAL A 197 -5.18 -0.89 -16.29
CA VAL A 197 -5.34 0.01 -15.14
C VAL A 197 -5.43 -0.80 -13.87
N ILE A 198 -5.00 -0.23 -12.75
CA ILE A 198 -5.14 -0.84 -11.43
C ILE A 198 -5.63 0.15 -10.40
N PHE A 199 -6.53 -0.30 -9.53
CA PHE A 199 -7.03 0.45 -8.38
C PHE A 199 -6.78 -0.31 -7.09
N GLY A 200 -6.28 0.39 -6.08
CA GLY A 200 -6.05 -0.10 -4.73
C GLY A 200 -6.44 0.93 -3.68
N MET A 201 -6.54 0.49 -2.43
CA MET A 201 -6.82 1.38 -1.32
C MET A 201 -6.17 0.87 -0.04
N HIS A 202 -6.00 1.78 0.92
CA HIS A 202 -5.55 1.45 2.26
C HIS A 202 -6.42 2.12 3.32
N VAL A 203 -6.78 1.39 4.39
CA VAL A 203 -7.49 1.95 5.52
C VAL A 203 -6.52 2.67 6.47
N MET A 204 -6.87 3.88 6.88
CA MET A 204 -5.97 4.73 7.68
C MET A 204 -6.60 5.14 9.00
N ALA A 205 -5.91 4.85 10.11
CA ALA A 205 -6.20 5.44 11.41
C ALA A 205 -6.00 6.97 11.36
N GLY A 206 -6.72 7.68 12.22
CA GLY A 206 -6.70 9.15 12.21
C GLY A 206 -7.55 9.79 11.11
N MET A 207 -8.14 8.98 10.24
CA MET A 207 -9.10 9.41 9.23
C MET A 207 -10.49 8.86 9.58
N PRO A 208 -11.55 9.69 9.60
CA PRO A 208 -12.90 9.24 9.95
C PRO A 208 -13.47 8.21 8.96
N SER A 209 -14.13 7.15 9.43
CA SER A 209 -14.80 6.16 8.60
C SER A 209 -15.82 6.80 7.66
N GLY A 210 -16.03 6.18 6.50
CA GLY A 210 -16.90 6.72 5.45
C GLY A 210 -16.28 7.86 4.64
N ASN A 211 -15.04 8.28 4.90
CA ASN A 211 -14.33 9.29 4.12
C ASN A 211 -13.27 8.65 3.22
N ILE A 212 -13.08 9.23 2.04
CA ILE A 212 -12.04 8.86 1.08
C ILE A 212 -11.07 10.02 0.94
N PHE A 213 -9.77 9.70 0.95
CA PHE A 213 -8.71 10.67 0.80
C PHE A 213 -7.86 10.28 -0.41
N TYR A 214 -7.60 11.24 -1.28
CA TYR A 214 -6.89 11.01 -2.54
C TYR A 214 -5.90 12.12 -2.83
N LYS A 215 -4.98 11.85 -3.72
CA LYS A 215 -4.00 12.81 -4.22
C LYS A 215 -3.56 12.38 -5.62
N ASP A 216 -3.33 13.32 -6.53
CA ASP A 216 -2.60 13.11 -7.76
C ASP A 216 -1.08 13.07 -7.51
N GLY A 217 -0.33 12.37 -8.35
CA GLY A 217 1.11 12.20 -8.19
C GLY A 217 1.47 11.34 -6.97
N ALA A 218 2.57 11.67 -6.30
CA ALA A 218 3.04 10.90 -5.15
C ALA A 218 2.03 10.93 -4.00
N ILE A 219 1.51 9.77 -3.60
CA ILE A 219 0.59 9.60 -2.46
C ILE A 219 1.29 8.95 -1.27
N LEU A 220 2.30 8.10 -1.49
CA LEU A 220 3.13 7.46 -0.47
C LEU A 220 4.60 7.57 -0.85
N ASN A 221 5.48 7.57 0.15
CA ASN A 221 6.92 7.60 -0.06
C ASN A 221 7.45 6.27 -0.60
N SER A 222 8.65 6.34 -1.18
CA SER A 222 9.49 5.16 -1.38
C SER A 222 10.08 4.67 -0.06
N ALA A 223 10.53 3.41 -0.04
CA ALA A 223 11.34 2.85 1.04
C ALA A 223 12.44 1.96 0.49
N ASP A 224 13.64 2.15 1.04
CA ASP A 224 14.78 1.26 0.82
C ASP A 224 15.42 0.96 2.17
N HIS A 225 15.79 -0.31 2.39
CA HIS A 225 16.59 -0.72 3.53
C HIS A 225 18.06 -0.48 3.25
N LEU A 226 18.79 -0.02 4.25
CA LEU A 226 20.20 0.28 4.16
C LEU A 226 20.96 -0.49 5.24
N ARG A 227 21.99 -1.24 4.84
CA ARG A 227 22.95 -1.88 5.74
C ARG A 227 24.35 -1.44 5.35
N ILE A 228 25.14 -1.04 6.34
CA ILE A 228 26.53 -0.60 6.16
C ILE A 228 27.39 -1.37 7.17
N GLN A 229 28.40 -2.06 6.69
CA GLN A 229 29.43 -2.68 7.51
C GLN A 229 30.73 -1.94 7.29
N VAL A 230 31.39 -1.51 8.39
CA VAL A 230 32.66 -0.82 8.36
C VAL A 230 33.70 -1.71 9.06
N ASP A 231 34.68 -2.19 8.29
CA ASP A 231 35.72 -3.07 8.78
C ASP A 231 37.02 -2.24 9.02
N GLY A 232 37.49 -2.26 10.26
CA GLY A 232 38.69 -1.62 10.72
C GLY A 232 39.77 -2.61 11.12
N HIS A 233 40.64 -2.18 12.05
CA HIS A 233 41.68 -3.03 12.64
C HIS A 233 41.72 -2.79 14.15
N GLN A 234 41.43 -3.84 14.93
CA GLN A 234 41.37 -3.78 16.39
C GLN A 234 42.73 -3.44 17.01
N VAL A 235 42.70 -2.56 18.01
CA VAL A 235 43.89 -2.12 18.73
C VAL A 235 43.53 -1.60 20.12
N HIS A 236 44.53 -1.46 21.00
CA HIS A 236 44.33 -0.83 22.29
C HIS A 236 43.89 0.64 22.13
N GLY A 237 42.83 1.06 22.84
CA GLY A 237 42.20 2.38 22.70
C GLY A 237 43.18 3.58 22.92
N SER A 238 44.28 3.40 23.63
CA SER A 238 45.31 4.43 23.80
C SER A 238 46.36 4.52 22.65
N MET A 239 46.29 3.59 21.67
CA MET A 239 47.22 3.53 20.53
C MET A 239 46.47 3.52 19.19
N PRO A 240 45.57 4.49 18.90
CA PRO A 240 44.73 4.47 17.70
C PRO A 240 45.53 4.47 16.40
N TRP A 241 46.75 5.04 16.38
CA TRP A 241 47.65 5.07 15.21
C TRP A 241 48.15 3.68 14.77
N ALA A 242 48.05 2.67 15.65
CA ALA A 242 48.43 1.28 15.35
C ALA A 242 47.28 0.45 14.76
N GLY A 243 46.07 0.99 14.75
CA GLY A 243 44.86 0.34 14.26
C GLY A 243 44.19 1.10 13.13
N ARG A 244 42.91 0.74 12.88
CA ARG A 244 41.99 1.45 11.99
C ARG A 244 40.65 1.53 12.72
N ASP A 245 40.21 2.74 13.04
CA ASP A 245 39.02 2.93 13.89
C ASP A 245 37.72 2.97 13.10
N PRO A 246 36.93 1.87 13.10
CA PRO A 246 35.67 1.83 12.37
C PRO A 246 34.58 2.64 13.08
N ILE A 247 34.68 2.92 14.39
CA ILE A 247 33.70 3.75 15.12
C ILE A 247 33.85 5.21 14.67
N TYR A 248 35.06 5.72 14.65
CA TYR A 248 35.37 7.09 14.18
C TYR A 248 34.95 7.27 12.72
N ALA A 249 35.30 6.32 11.85
CA ALA A 249 34.91 6.34 10.44
C ALA A 249 33.38 6.32 10.27
N SER A 250 32.66 5.48 11.04
CA SER A 250 31.20 5.40 11.01
C SER A 250 30.53 6.72 11.43
N ALA A 251 31.06 7.41 12.43
CA ALA A 251 30.55 8.71 12.86
C ALA A 251 30.66 9.76 11.73
N GLN A 252 31.79 9.79 11.01
CA GLN A 252 31.96 10.66 9.84
C GLN A 252 31.02 10.26 8.69
N MET A 253 30.84 8.96 8.43
CA MET A 253 29.92 8.46 7.41
C MET A 253 28.49 8.92 7.69
N ILE A 254 28.01 8.80 8.93
CA ILE A 254 26.65 9.24 9.32
C ILE A 254 26.47 10.74 9.05
N ASN A 255 27.45 11.57 9.41
CA ASN A 255 27.41 13.01 9.16
C ASN A 255 27.40 13.33 7.65
N ASN A 256 28.26 12.67 6.89
CA ASN A 256 28.38 12.92 5.45
C ASN A 256 27.15 12.45 4.66
N LEU A 257 26.50 11.36 5.07
CA LEU A 257 25.25 10.89 4.47
C LEU A 257 24.16 11.97 4.48
N GLN A 258 24.13 12.87 5.48
CA GLN A 258 23.17 13.98 5.52
C GLN A 258 23.38 14.98 4.37
N SER A 259 24.56 15.05 3.80
CA SER A 259 24.87 15.93 2.67
C SER A 259 24.21 15.45 1.37
N LEU A 260 23.87 14.17 1.24
CA LEU A 260 23.11 13.64 0.10
C LEU A 260 21.77 14.37 -0.05
N VAL A 261 21.08 14.59 1.08
CA VAL A 261 19.80 15.30 1.11
C VAL A 261 20.04 16.82 1.08
N SER A 262 20.93 17.34 1.93
CA SER A 262 21.05 18.78 2.14
C SER A 262 21.86 19.52 1.06
N ARG A 263 22.65 18.81 0.21
CA ARG A 263 23.56 19.43 -0.75
C ARG A 263 23.51 18.85 -2.16
N LYS A 264 23.05 17.58 -2.32
CA LYS A 264 23.02 16.92 -3.63
C LYS A 264 21.60 16.75 -4.19
N ALA A 265 20.61 16.46 -3.33
CA ALA A 265 19.22 16.34 -3.77
C ALA A 265 18.66 17.69 -4.23
N ASP A 266 17.98 17.69 -5.37
CA ASP A 266 17.17 18.81 -5.84
C ASP A 266 15.85 18.84 -5.06
N LEU A 267 15.79 19.63 -3.98
CA LEU A 267 14.62 19.72 -3.10
C LEU A 267 13.39 20.36 -3.78
N THR A 268 13.53 20.94 -4.98
CA THR A 268 12.39 21.43 -5.76
C THR A 268 11.62 20.29 -6.40
N LYS A 269 12.24 19.10 -6.54
CA LYS A 269 11.63 17.88 -7.09
C LYS A 269 10.97 17.01 -6.03
N GLY A 270 11.28 17.24 -4.76
CA GLY A 270 10.72 16.47 -3.65
C GLY A 270 11.68 16.36 -2.47
N MET A 271 11.26 15.59 -1.47
CA MET A 271 12.05 15.34 -0.26
C MET A 271 12.88 14.06 -0.38
N GLY A 272 13.96 14.00 0.40
CA GLY A 272 14.73 12.80 0.67
C GLY A 272 15.03 12.68 2.16
N VAL A 273 15.16 11.47 2.65
CA VAL A 273 15.57 11.14 4.03
C VAL A 273 16.57 9.99 3.99
N VAL A 274 17.66 10.12 4.71
CA VAL A 274 18.61 9.03 4.98
C VAL A 274 18.79 8.96 6.50
N SER A 275 18.31 7.88 7.11
CA SER A 275 18.38 7.69 8.57
C SER A 275 19.14 6.42 8.91
N ILE A 276 20.05 6.51 9.87
CA ILE A 276 20.65 5.35 10.53
C ILE A 276 19.92 5.13 11.84
N GLY A 277 19.19 4.01 11.94
CA GLY A 277 18.37 3.66 13.10
C GLY A 277 19.10 2.78 14.11
N SER A 278 20.19 2.10 13.69
CA SER A 278 20.98 1.24 14.56
C SER A 278 22.46 1.35 14.20
N ILE A 279 23.32 1.40 15.23
CA ILE A 279 24.78 1.31 15.10
C ILE A 279 25.30 0.39 16.19
N GLN A 280 26.10 -0.60 15.84
CA GLN A 280 26.63 -1.61 16.75
C GLN A 280 28.11 -1.84 16.47
N GLY A 281 28.96 -1.69 17.50
CA GLY A 281 30.39 -1.92 17.42
C GLY A 281 31.09 -1.72 18.75
N GLY A 282 32.10 -2.55 19.01
CA GLY A 282 32.84 -2.54 20.28
C GLY A 282 32.10 -3.14 21.47
N THR A 283 32.84 -3.51 22.51
CA THR A 283 32.33 -4.10 23.76
C THR A 283 32.88 -3.41 25.01
N THR A 284 33.99 -2.67 24.88
CA THR A 284 34.66 -2.02 26.02
C THR A 284 35.36 -0.73 25.57
N GLY A 285 35.43 0.25 26.45
CA GLY A 285 35.92 1.60 26.11
C GLY A 285 37.43 1.71 25.85
N ASN A 286 38.25 0.70 26.18
CA ASN A 286 39.67 0.70 26.00
C ASN A 286 40.17 -0.13 24.79
N VAL A 287 39.24 -0.56 23.92
CA VAL A 287 39.55 -1.34 22.70
C VAL A 287 38.82 -0.73 21.51
N ILE A 288 39.57 -0.36 20.48
CA ILE A 288 39.01 -0.07 19.16
C ILE A 288 38.61 -1.40 18.52
N PRO A 289 37.36 -1.57 18.07
CA PRO A 289 36.90 -2.85 17.55
C PRO A 289 37.37 -3.12 16.11
N ASN A 290 37.20 -4.36 15.66
CA ASN A 290 37.43 -4.73 14.26
C ASN A 290 36.34 -4.22 13.31
N GLN A 291 35.09 -4.03 13.80
CA GLN A 291 33.96 -3.82 12.92
C GLN A 291 32.87 -2.99 13.59
N VAL A 292 32.16 -2.21 12.77
CA VAL A 292 30.91 -1.54 13.11
C VAL A 292 29.85 -1.93 12.07
N ASN A 293 28.62 -2.25 12.52
CA ASN A 293 27.47 -2.49 11.67
C ASN A 293 26.43 -1.40 11.89
N MET A 294 25.87 -0.86 10.82
CA MET A 294 24.82 0.13 10.84
C MET A 294 23.64 -0.36 9.99
N VAL A 295 22.42 -0.07 10.44
CA VAL A 295 21.19 -0.34 9.69
C VAL A 295 20.36 0.94 9.64
N GLY A 296 19.81 1.23 8.47
CA GLY A 296 19.07 2.44 8.22
C GLY A 296 17.99 2.30 7.16
N THR A 297 17.41 3.43 6.79
CA THR A 297 16.40 3.52 5.73
C THR A 297 16.61 4.76 4.88
N ILE A 298 16.22 4.64 3.60
CA ILE A 298 16.16 5.74 2.64
C ILE A 298 14.70 5.93 2.25
N ARG A 299 14.22 7.17 2.28
CA ARG A 299 12.83 7.54 1.94
C ARG A 299 12.81 8.74 1.01
N SER A 300 11.84 8.76 0.08
CA SER A 300 11.59 9.92 -0.78
C SER A 300 10.15 9.91 -1.29
N ASN A 301 9.61 11.10 -1.56
CA ASN A 301 8.35 11.26 -2.31
C ASN A 301 8.60 11.60 -3.80
N SER A 302 9.85 11.52 -4.24
CA SER A 302 10.27 11.75 -5.62
C SER A 302 11.19 10.62 -6.08
N GLU A 303 10.84 9.96 -7.17
CA GLU A 303 11.69 8.89 -7.71
C GLU A 303 13.04 9.44 -8.21
N ASP A 304 13.09 10.67 -8.76
CA ASP A 304 14.34 11.33 -9.17
C ASP A 304 15.28 11.55 -7.98
N VAL A 305 14.75 12.09 -6.86
CA VAL A 305 15.53 12.30 -5.62
C VAL A 305 15.99 10.96 -5.06
N ARG A 306 15.12 9.96 -5.03
CA ARG A 306 15.45 8.60 -4.59
C ARG A 306 16.61 8.02 -5.39
N GLN A 307 16.50 8.01 -6.71
CA GLN A 307 17.54 7.45 -7.60
C GLN A 307 18.87 8.19 -7.46
N GLY A 308 18.85 9.52 -7.28
CA GLY A 308 20.03 10.30 -6.97
C GLY A 308 20.71 9.85 -5.67
N ILE A 309 19.94 9.65 -4.58
CA ILE A 309 20.47 9.16 -3.30
C ILE A 309 21.04 7.75 -3.45
N LEU A 310 20.29 6.83 -4.07
CA LEU A 310 20.72 5.43 -4.26
C LEU A 310 22.02 5.32 -5.06
N LYS A 311 22.23 6.20 -6.04
CA LYS A 311 23.43 6.26 -6.86
C LYS A 311 24.62 6.80 -6.07
N ASP A 312 24.45 7.92 -5.37
CA ASP A 312 25.55 8.67 -4.78
C ASP A 312 26.00 8.14 -3.41
N LEU A 313 25.09 7.41 -2.70
CA LEU A 313 25.36 6.93 -1.34
C LEU A 313 26.53 5.94 -1.27
N PRO A 314 26.59 4.88 -2.10
CA PRO A 314 27.72 3.94 -2.04
C PRO A 314 29.06 4.62 -2.32
N GLU A 315 29.16 5.44 -3.35
CA GLU A 315 30.37 6.18 -3.72
C GLU A 315 30.85 7.09 -2.59
N MET A 316 29.93 7.81 -1.94
CA MET A 316 30.27 8.66 -0.79
C MET A 316 30.84 7.84 0.37
N LEU A 317 30.28 6.69 0.67
CA LEU A 317 30.76 5.82 1.75
C LEU A 317 32.11 5.21 1.42
N GLU A 318 32.38 4.84 0.17
CA GLU A 318 33.69 4.37 -0.29
C GLU A 318 34.78 5.44 -0.13
N HIS A 319 34.52 6.71 -0.52
CA HIS A 319 35.43 7.82 -0.32
C HIS A 319 35.73 8.10 1.17
N ASN A 320 34.66 7.99 2.04
CA ASN A 320 34.87 8.13 3.48
C ASN A 320 35.68 6.98 4.07
N ALA A 321 35.46 5.76 3.59
CA ALA A 321 36.24 4.60 4.02
C ALA A 321 37.73 4.77 3.66
N ALA A 322 38.02 5.19 2.42
CA ALA A 322 39.38 5.47 1.97
C ALA A 322 40.07 6.57 2.79
N ALA A 323 39.37 7.65 3.13
CA ALA A 323 39.86 8.74 3.95
C ALA A 323 40.24 8.32 5.39
N ASN A 324 39.63 7.24 5.90
CA ASN A 324 39.87 6.70 7.24
C ASN A 324 40.66 5.38 7.24
N ASP A 325 41.13 4.94 6.07
CA ASP A 325 41.89 3.70 5.89
C ASP A 325 41.14 2.45 6.42
N VAL A 326 39.78 2.44 6.29
CA VAL A 326 38.88 1.33 6.62
C VAL A 326 38.27 0.74 5.36
N LYS A 327 37.61 -0.42 5.46
CA LYS A 327 36.80 -0.98 4.38
C LYS A 327 35.31 -0.77 4.69
N VAL A 328 34.52 -0.55 3.64
CA VAL A 328 33.06 -0.45 3.77
C VAL A 328 32.37 -1.46 2.84
N LYS A 329 31.30 -2.09 3.33
CA LYS A 329 30.35 -2.86 2.53
C LYS A 329 29.00 -2.20 2.69
N VAL A 330 28.36 -1.89 1.56
CA VAL A 330 27.04 -1.25 1.51
C VAL A 330 26.07 -2.19 0.85
N GLU A 331 24.94 -2.43 1.51
CA GLU A 331 23.82 -3.19 0.95
C GLU A 331 22.58 -2.29 0.98
N ILE A 332 21.95 -2.11 -0.18
CA ILE A 332 20.67 -1.41 -0.32
C ILE A 332 19.67 -2.40 -0.86
N ALA A 333 18.60 -2.63 -0.11
CA ALA A 333 17.51 -3.50 -0.54
C ALA A 333 16.26 -2.66 -0.80
N PRO A 334 15.82 -2.50 -2.07
CA PRO A 334 14.60 -1.78 -2.40
C PRO A 334 13.39 -2.51 -1.81
N TYR A 335 12.57 -1.78 -1.03
CA TYR A 335 11.27 -2.29 -0.58
C TYR A 335 10.17 -1.81 -1.52
N ALA A 336 9.95 -0.51 -1.64
CA ALA A 336 8.95 0.07 -2.52
C ALA A 336 9.44 1.36 -3.19
N PRO A 337 9.17 1.57 -4.49
CA PRO A 337 9.31 2.87 -5.12
C PRO A 337 8.25 3.85 -4.61
N VAL A 338 8.28 5.09 -5.06
CA VAL A 338 7.23 6.07 -4.76
C VAL A 338 5.89 5.57 -5.30
N THR A 339 4.86 5.47 -4.44
CA THR A 339 3.51 5.16 -4.89
C THR A 339 2.92 6.41 -5.51
N THR A 340 2.72 6.35 -6.82
CA THR A 340 2.31 7.51 -7.62
C THR A 340 0.99 7.23 -8.31
N ASN A 341 0.00 8.08 -8.05
CA ASN A 341 -1.27 8.06 -8.77
C ASN A 341 -1.10 8.74 -10.14
N ASP A 342 -1.61 8.09 -11.18
CA ASP A 342 -1.68 8.72 -12.51
C ASP A 342 -2.61 9.95 -12.45
N LYS A 343 -2.09 11.10 -12.87
CA LYS A 343 -2.80 12.37 -12.76
C LYS A 343 -4.11 12.37 -13.55
N THR A 344 -4.06 11.92 -14.80
CA THR A 344 -5.24 11.88 -15.69
C THR A 344 -6.30 10.92 -15.15
N LEU A 345 -5.88 9.73 -14.70
CA LEU A 345 -6.78 8.76 -14.08
C LEU A 345 -7.43 9.35 -12.81
N THR A 346 -6.64 9.99 -11.95
CA THR A 346 -7.13 10.58 -10.69
C THR A 346 -8.16 11.67 -10.97
N GLU A 347 -7.88 12.59 -11.89
CA GLU A 347 -8.79 13.67 -12.28
C GLU A 347 -10.12 13.13 -12.86
N LEU A 348 -10.03 12.15 -13.77
CA LEU A 348 -11.20 11.58 -14.44
C LEU A 348 -12.04 10.67 -13.54
N MET A 349 -11.42 10.00 -12.55
CA MET A 349 -12.11 9.12 -11.61
C MET A 349 -12.55 9.81 -10.30
N ARG A 350 -12.13 11.06 -10.05
CA ARG A 350 -12.57 11.84 -8.89
C ARG A 350 -14.10 11.91 -8.76
N PRO A 351 -14.89 12.17 -9.82
CA PRO A 351 -16.34 12.18 -9.71
C PRO A 351 -16.93 10.80 -9.32
N THR A 352 -16.26 9.72 -9.69
CA THR A 352 -16.64 8.35 -9.32
C THR A 352 -16.44 8.12 -7.83
N LEU A 353 -15.31 8.56 -7.27
CA LEU A 353 -15.05 8.49 -5.83
C LEU A 353 -16.05 9.35 -5.03
N ALA A 354 -16.44 10.51 -5.54
CA ALA A 354 -17.43 11.38 -4.91
C ALA A 354 -18.84 10.76 -4.83
N LYS A 355 -19.20 9.85 -5.76
CA LYS A 355 -20.50 9.16 -5.73
C LYS A 355 -20.64 8.20 -4.56
N VAL A 356 -19.53 7.74 -3.96
CA VAL A 356 -19.56 6.72 -2.90
C VAL A 356 -20.26 7.25 -1.64
N ASN A 357 -19.84 8.38 -1.12
CA ASN A 357 -20.39 8.95 0.11
C ASN A 357 -20.67 10.48 -0.01
N GLY A 358 -20.64 11.03 -1.23
CA GLY A 358 -20.84 12.46 -1.50
C GLY A 358 -19.55 13.29 -1.46
N GLU A 359 -19.60 14.47 -2.07
CA GLU A 359 -18.44 15.39 -2.19
C GLU A 359 -17.84 15.79 -0.83
N ASN A 360 -18.66 15.91 0.21
CA ASN A 360 -18.23 16.29 1.56
C ASN A 360 -17.47 15.17 2.30
N LYS A 361 -17.39 13.98 1.71
CA LYS A 361 -16.64 12.81 2.24
C LYS A 361 -15.43 12.45 1.37
N LEU A 362 -15.17 13.23 0.32
CA LEU A 362 -14.02 13.08 -0.56
C LEU A 362 -13.03 14.21 -0.32
N HIS A 363 -11.82 13.89 0.11
CA HIS A 363 -10.81 14.86 0.53
C HIS A 363 -9.55 14.78 -0.32
N LEU A 364 -9.14 15.88 -0.92
CA LEU A 364 -7.84 16.02 -1.55
C LEU A 364 -6.77 16.22 -0.46
N LEU A 365 -5.72 15.42 -0.47
CA LEU A 365 -4.59 15.55 0.45
C LEU A 365 -3.62 16.62 -0.05
N ASP A 366 -3.20 17.52 0.83
CA ASP A 366 -2.16 18.51 0.53
C ASP A 366 -0.78 17.85 0.40
N ASN A 367 -0.50 16.87 1.25
CA ASN A 367 0.77 16.18 1.31
C ASN A 367 0.58 14.66 1.13
N ASN A 368 1.63 13.98 0.65
CA ASN A 368 1.68 12.52 0.64
C ASN A 368 1.88 11.96 2.06
N ALA A 369 1.46 10.72 2.29
CA ALA A 369 1.77 10.01 3.52
C ALA A 369 3.24 9.56 3.54
N SER A 370 3.85 9.52 4.74
CA SER A 370 5.26 9.13 4.92
C SER A 370 5.49 7.62 4.81
N ALA A 371 4.44 6.81 4.88
CA ALA A 371 4.50 5.36 4.69
C ALA A 371 4.90 5.00 3.25
N SER A 372 5.14 3.74 3.01
CA SER A 372 5.47 3.18 1.69
C SER A 372 4.60 1.96 1.43
N GLU A 373 4.42 1.60 0.16
CA GLU A 373 3.47 0.58 -0.28
C GLU A 373 3.99 -0.06 -1.58
N ASP A 374 4.10 -1.38 -1.62
CA ASP A 374 4.63 -2.09 -2.77
C ASP A 374 3.66 -2.15 -3.96
N PHE A 375 2.39 -1.72 -3.79
CA PHE A 375 1.47 -1.40 -4.89
C PHE A 375 2.13 -0.53 -5.97
N ALA A 376 3.10 0.28 -5.58
CA ALA A 376 3.89 1.12 -6.46
C ALA A 376 4.50 0.37 -7.65
N TYR A 377 4.82 -0.92 -7.51
CA TYR A 377 5.36 -1.71 -8.62
C TYR A 377 4.34 -1.97 -9.72
N TYR A 378 3.06 -2.10 -9.40
CA TYR A 378 1.99 -2.16 -10.41
C TYR A 378 1.86 -0.83 -11.15
N GLY A 379 1.95 0.30 -10.42
CA GLY A 379 1.89 1.64 -10.99
C GLY A 379 3.03 1.98 -11.95
N LYS A 380 4.15 1.23 -11.93
CA LYS A 380 5.20 1.34 -12.95
C LYS A 380 4.82 0.70 -14.28
N LEU A 381 3.83 -0.17 -14.31
CA LEU A 381 3.45 -0.94 -15.50
C LEU A 381 2.18 -0.42 -16.19
N MET A 382 1.34 0.29 -15.45
CA MET A 382 0.05 0.80 -15.95
C MET A 382 -0.43 1.98 -15.12
N PRO A 383 -1.35 2.82 -15.63
CA PRO A 383 -2.01 3.85 -14.82
C PRO A 383 -2.58 3.25 -13.55
N SER A 384 -2.27 3.86 -12.41
CA SER A 384 -2.71 3.39 -11.11
C SER A 384 -3.38 4.50 -10.32
N LEU A 385 -4.38 4.12 -9.54
CA LEU A 385 -5.04 4.98 -8.56
C LEU A 385 -5.06 4.26 -7.21
N PHE A 386 -4.44 4.88 -6.20
CA PHE A 386 -4.44 4.43 -4.83
C PHE A 386 -5.07 5.50 -3.95
N VAL A 387 -5.96 5.12 -3.04
CA VAL A 387 -6.66 6.06 -2.16
C VAL A 387 -6.60 5.58 -0.71
N PHE A 388 -6.77 6.50 0.24
CA PHE A 388 -6.98 6.10 1.62
C PHE A 388 -8.47 6.13 1.96
N VAL A 389 -8.88 5.20 2.80
CA VAL A 389 -10.23 5.12 3.36
C VAL A 389 -10.13 5.24 4.87
N GLY A 390 -10.93 6.11 5.47
CA GLY A 390 -10.87 6.33 6.91
C GLY A 390 -11.26 5.07 7.70
N ALA A 391 -10.45 4.73 8.73
CA ALA A 391 -10.65 3.58 9.58
C ALA A 391 -11.22 3.91 10.95
N THR A 392 -11.13 5.18 11.39
CA THR A 392 -11.51 5.62 12.73
C THR A 392 -13.02 5.77 12.84
N PRO A 393 -13.67 5.12 13.85
CA PRO A 393 -15.10 5.28 14.09
C PRO A 393 -15.51 6.75 14.22
N ALA A 394 -16.72 7.07 13.73
CA ALA A 394 -17.20 8.44 13.65
C ALA A 394 -17.41 9.12 15.05
N ASP A 395 -17.56 8.32 16.11
CA ASP A 395 -17.70 8.75 17.50
C ASP A 395 -16.36 8.91 18.23
N GLN A 396 -15.23 8.61 17.59
CA GLN A 396 -13.89 8.76 18.15
C GLN A 396 -13.19 10.00 17.58
N ASP A 397 -12.38 10.63 18.42
CA ASP A 397 -11.49 11.72 18.01
C ASP A 397 -10.37 11.14 17.11
N PRO A 398 -10.30 11.49 15.81
CA PRO A 398 -9.28 10.97 14.91
C PRO A 398 -7.85 11.22 15.40
N ALA A 399 -7.61 12.32 16.12
CA ALA A 399 -6.27 12.64 16.64
C ALA A 399 -5.82 11.70 17.78
N LYS A 400 -6.74 10.94 18.36
CA LYS A 400 -6.47 9.98 19.45
C LYS A 400 -6.52 8.53 18.99
N ALA A 401 -6.84 8.29 17.72
CA ALA A 401 -6.88 6.93 17.18
C ALA A 401 -5.50 6.28 17.25
N ALA A 402 -5.44 5.02 17.68
CA ALA A 402 -4.22 4.24 17.61
C ALA A 402 -3.79 4.10 16.15
N PRO A 403 -2.56 4.50 15.78
CA PRO A 403 -2.12 4.47 14.40
C PRO A 403 -2.01 3.04 13.86
N ASN A 404 -1.96 2.90 12.54
CA ASN A 404 -1.58 1.63 11.90
C ASN A 404 -0.27 1.11 12.52
N HIS A 405 -0.09 -0.20 12.60
CA HIS A 405 1.01 -0.92 13.28
C HIS A 405 1.02 -0.81 14.82
N ASN A 406 -0.05 -0.27 15.42
CA ASN A 406 -0.20 -0.23 16.88
C ASN A 406 -0.98 -1.44 17.40
N PRO A 407 -0.63 -2.02 18.58
CA PRO A 407 -1.38 -3.12 19.20
C PRO A 407 -2.87 -2.84 19.48
N ASN A 408 -3.27 -1.57 19.52
CA ASN A 408 -4.65 -1.11 19.72
C ASN A 408 -5.31 -0.60 18.42
N PHE A 409 -4.70 -0.81 17.26
CA PHE A 409 -5.28 -0.41 15.98
C PHE A 409 -6.60 -1.14 15.74
N ILE A 410 -7.62 -0.39 15.30
CA ILE A 410 -8.93 -0.92 14.92
C ILE A 410 -9.40 -0.31 13.61
N VAL A 411 -10.22 -1.05 12.87
CA VAL A 411 -10.96 -0.56 11.71
C VAL A 411 -12.43 -0.58 12.05
N ASP A 412 -13.12 0.53 11.82
CA ASP A 412 -14.59 0.60 11.90
C ASP A 412 -15.21 -0.26 10.80
N ASP A 413 -16.11 -1.17 11.14
CA ASP A 413 -16.81 -2.01 10.16
C ASP A 413 -17.62 -1.17 9.14
N ALA A 414 -18.06 0.05 9.49
CA ALA A 414 -18.71 0.98 8.56
C ALA A 414 -17.82 1.40 7.37
N THR A 415 -16.50 1.32 7.54
CA THR A 415 -15.52 1.57 6.47
C THR A 415 -15.63 0.59 5.32
N LEU A 416 -16.03 -0.65 5.60
CA LEU A 416 -16.06 -1.73 4.60
C LEU A 416 -17.03 -1.42 3.46
N LYS A 417 -18.20 -0.83 3.75
CA LYS A 417 -19.13 -0.38 2.71
C LYS A 417 -18.48 0.58 1.73
N THR A 418 -17.74 1.58 2.25
CA THR A 418 -17.03 2.58 1.45
C THR A 418 -16.03 1.95 0.50
N GLY A 419 -15.22 1.00 0.98
CA GLY A 419 -14.24 0.31 0.15
C GLY A 419 -14.87 -0.59 -0.91
N VAL A 420 -15.88 -1.38 -0.55
CA VAL A 420 -16.64 -2.21 -1.52
C VAL A 420 -17.21 -1.35 -2.63
N GLU A 421 -17.89 -0.27 -2.28
CA GLU A 421 -18.52 0.63 -3.25
C GLU A 421 -17.51 1.34 -4.14
N SER A 422 -16.37 1.76 -3.58
CA SER A 422 -15.28 2.36 -4.35
C SER A 422 -14.75 1.43 -5.43
N HIS A 423 -14.48 0.16 -5.09
CA HIS A 423 -14.07 -0.86 -6.05
C HIS A 423 -15.12 -1.08 -7.15
N VAL A 424 -16.38 -1.23 -6.77
CA VAL A 424 -17.49 -1.47 -7.72
C VAL A 424 -17.65 -0.30 -8.68
N ARG A 425 -17.72 0.94 -8.15
CA ARG A 425 -17.90 2.14 -8.97
C ARG A 425 -16.70 2.39 -9.88
N PHE A 426 -15.47 2.09 -9.42
CA PHE A 426 -14.30 2.17 -10.27
C PHE A 426 -14.44 1.31 -11.53
N ILE A 427 -14.84 0.05 -11.39
CA ILE A 427 -15.04 -0.88 -12.51
C ILE A 427 -16.14 -0.42 -13.47
N LEU A 428 -17.20 0.19 -12.96
CA LEU A 428 -18.33 0.65 -13.78
C LEU A 428 -18.05 1.94 -14.55
N ASP A 429 -17.21 2.80 -14.00
CA ASP A 429 -16.99 4.13 -14.59
C ASP A 429 -15.68 4.22 -15.39
N TYR A 430 -14.64 3.44 -15.06
CA TYR A 430 -13.37 3.47 -15.80
C TYR A 430 -13.53 3.23 -17.32
N PRO A 431 -14.36 2.31 -17.81
CA PRO A 431 -14.53 2.11 -19.25
C PRO A 431 -14.94 3.37 -20.03
N LYS A 432 -15.57 4.34 -19.37
CA LYS A 432 -16.02 5.62 -19.98
C LYS A 432 -14.85 6.57 -20.25
N VAL A 433 -13.75 6.42 -19.51
CA VAL A 433 -12.56 7.30 -19.55
C VAL A 433 -11.29 6.58 -20.03
N ALA A 434 -11.35 5.27 -20.23
CA ALA A 434 -10.21 4.41 -20.53
C ALA A 434 -9.32 4.93 -21.68
N ASN A 435 -9.93 5.34 -22.79
CA ASN A 435 -9.18 5.87 -23.95
C ASN A 435 -8.36 7.12 -23.61
N GLN A 436 -8.92 8.04 -22.80
CA GLN A 436 -8.22 9.27 -22.41
C GLN A 436 -7.04 8.95 -21.49
N VAL A 437 -7.26 8.07 -20.49
CA VAL A 437 -6.21 7.63 -19.57
C VAL A 437 -5.08 6.94 -20.34
N GLN A 438 -5.40 5.99 -21.23
CA GLN A 438 -4.40 5.24 -21.99
C GLN A 438 -3.61 6.12 -22.96
N MET A 439 -4.24 7.11 -23.59
CA MET A 439 -3.54 8.07 -24.45
C MET A 439 -2.55 8.91 -23.64
N SER A 440 -2.97 9.46 -22.50
CA SER A 440 -2.10 10.25 -21.62
C SER A 440 -0.93 9.41 -21.08
N TRP A 441 -1.20 8.20 -20.60
CA TRP A 441 -0.18 7.29 -20.10
C TRP A 441 0.90 6.99 -21.13
N LYS A 442 0.51 6.66 -22.37
CA LYS A 442 1.44 6.38 -23.47
C LYS A 442 2.25 7.61 -23.88
N GLN A 443 1.72 8.82 -23.73
CA GLN A 443 2.47 10.05 -24.02
C GLN A 443 3.54 10.31 -22.95
N ASN A 444 3.20 10.13 -21.67
CA ASN A 444 4.08 10.40 -20.55
C ASN A 444 5.18 9.33 -20.35
N ASN A 445 4.99 8.11 -20.88
CA ASN A 445 5.93 6.99 -20.70
C ASN A 445 6.61 6.57 -22.03
N LYS A 446 6.68 7.45 -23.03
CA LYS A 446 7.37 7.23 -24.32
C LYS A 446 8.86 7.61 -24.29
N SER A 447 9.42 8.02 -23.13
CA SER A 447 10.84 8.39 -22.99
C SER A 447 11.70 7.21 -22.51
#